data_0140461ebf8ecff209525182546a7880
#
_entry.id   0140461ebf8ecff209525182546a7880
#
_cell.length_a   1.000
_cell.length_b   1.000
_cell.length_c   1.000
_cell.angle_alpha   90.00
_cell.angle_beta   90.00
_cell.angle_gamma   90.00
#
_symmetry.space_group_name_H-M   'P 1'
#
loop_
_entity.id
_entity.type
_entity.pdbx_description
1 polymer ?
#
loop_
_entity_poly.entity_id
_entity_poly.type
_entity_poly.pdbx_seq_one_letter_code
_entity_poly.pdbx_strand_id
1 'polypeptide(L)'
;MAARPARHVLALPECGAPGDGGANARALVLDTNIVLDLLVFADAAMAPVRTLLDAQRLCWVATPPMRDELARVLAYPQIVPRLAFYGLTAGELLESYEAQVRWVDVAPRISAVCKDADDQHFIDLAVAHRAILLSKDKAVLCMQKRLLVLGAQAATAIVFEASGWTGISHRGPVATTSDMQAA
;
A
#
# COMPACT_ATOMS: atom_id res chain seq x y z
N MET A 1 -26.24 3.64 -17.39
CA MET A 1 -24.81 4.03 -17.23
C MET A 1 -24.56 4.22 -15.75
N ALA A 2 -23.89 3.27 -15.10
CA ALA A 2 -23.54 3.38 -13.68
C ALA A 2 -22.35 4.32 -13.53
N ALA A 3 -22.49 5.38 -12.72
CA ALA A 3 -21.42 6.31 -12.42
C ALA A 3 -20.27 5.54 -11.74
N ARG A 4 -19.06 5.64 -12.30
CA ARG A 4 -17.84 5.14 -11.66
C ARG A 4 -17.71 5.82 -10.28
N PRO A 5 -17.46 5.05 -9.21
CA PRO A 5 -17.22 5.66 -7.91
C PRO A 5 -16.04 6.64 -8.02
N ALA A 6 -16.19 7.82 -7.44
CA ALA A 6 -15.15 8.83 -7.41
C ALA A 6 -13.87 8.22 -6.82
N ARG A 7 -12.80 8.20 -7.63
CA ARG A 7 -11.47 7.79 -7.15
C ARG A 7 -10.98 8.91 -6.24
N HIS A 8 -10.82 8.61 -4.95
CA HIS A 8 -10.20 9.57 -4.05
C HIS A 8 -8.72 9.66 -4.38
N VAL A 9 -8.31 10.84 -4.84
CA VAL A 9 -6.91 11.17 -5.07
C VAL A 9 -6.24 11.37 -3.72
N LEU A 10 -5.20 10.61 -3.43
CA LEU A 10 -4.41 10.77 -2.23
C LEU A 10 -3.30 11.78 -2.51
N ALA A 11 -3.35 12.94 -1.86
CA ALA A 11 -2.22 13.86 -1.80
C ALA A 11 -1.14 13.25 -0.90
N LEU A 12 0.01 12.92 -1.49
CA LEU A 12 1.19 12.55 -0.72
C LEU A 12 1.94 13.83 -0.35
N PRO A 13 2.54 13.92 0.85
CA PRO A 13 3.39 15.04 1.20
C PRO A 13 4.53 15.17 0.18
N GLU A 14 4.88 16.43 -0.17
CA GLU A 14 6.01 16.68 -1.04
C GLU A 14 7.27 16.05 -0.48
N CYS A 15 8.11 15.53 -1.37
CA CYS A 15 9.34 14.85 -1.03
C CYS A 15 10.24 15.83 -0.27
N GLY A 16 10.51 15.59 1.00
CA GLY A 16 11.62 16.21 1.71
C GLY A 16 12.95 15.88 0.99
N ALA A 17 13.95 16.73 1.16
CA ALA A 17 15.26 16.60 0.52
C ALA A 17 15.82 15.17 0.72
N PRO A 18 16.59 14.63 -0.27
CA PRO A 18 17.23 13.34 -0.16
C PRO A 18 18.24 13.38 1.01
N GLY A 19 17.92 12.67 2.10
CA GLY A 19 18.77 12.63 3.30
C GLY A 19 18.03 12.32 4.60
N ASP A 20 16.73 12.58 4.67
CA ASP A 20 15.93 12.24 5.85
C ASP A 20 15.42 10.80 5.77
N GLY A 21 16.28 9.85 6.04
CA GLY A 21 15.94 8.43 6.02
C GLY A 21 14.68 8.12 6.83
N GLY A 22 13.56 7.88 6.14
CA GLY A 22 12.35 7.29 6.71
C GLY A 22 11.49 8.16 7.64
N ALA A 23 11.94 9.36 8.06
CA ALA A 23 11.20 10.20 9.00
C ALA A 23 9.91 10.82 8.42
N ASN A 24 9.79 10.88 7.09
CA ASN A 24 8.65 11.46 6.38
C ASN A 24 7.78 10.45 5.61
N ALA A 25 8.04 9.14 5.76
CA ALA A 25 7.21 8.13 5.11
C ALA A 25 5.82 8.09 5.76
N ARG A 26 4.77 8.21 4.93
CA ARG A 26 3.40 8.11 5.43
C ARG A 26 3.06 6.65 5.76
N ALA A 27 2.44 6.42 6.91
CA ALA A 27 2.00 5.09 7.29
C ALA A 27 0.93 4.56 6.32
N LEU A 28 1.04 3.29 5.95
CA LEU A 28 0.13 2.54 5.10
C LEU A 28 -0.37 1.32 5.86
N VAL A 29 -1.67 1.11 5.89
CA VAL A 29 -2.32 -0.09 6.39
C VAL A 29 -3.01 -0.77 5.22
N LEU A 30 -2.78 -2.06 5.05
CA LEU A 30 -3.40 -2.87 4.01
C LEU A 30 -4.35 -3.88 4.62
N ASP A 31 -5.60 -3.87 4.17
CA ASP A 31 -6.55 -4.94 4.41
C ASP A 31 -6.04 -6.25 3.75
N THR A 32 -6.37 -7.39 4.33
CA THR A 32 -5.93 -8.71 3.88
C THR A 32 -6.19 -8.95 2.40
N ASN A 33 -7.31 -8.51 1.85
CA ASN A 33 -7.60 -8.59 0.41
C ASN A 33 -6.59 -7.81 -0.45
N ILE A 34 -6.16 -6.64 0.01
CA ILE A 34 -5.15 -5.83 -0.68
C ILE A 34 -3.77 -6.48 -0.57
N VAL A 35 -3.46 -7.11 0.57
CA VAL A 35 -2.22 -7.88 0.72
C VAL A 35 -2.16 -9.01 -0.31
N LEU A 36 -3.26 -9.73 -0.54
CA LEU A 36 -3.33 -10.77 -1.58
C LEU A 36 -3.13 -10.18 -2.99
N ASP A 37 -3.73 -9.03 -3.30
CA ASP A 37 -3.53 -8.35 -4.57
C ASP A 37 -2.06 -7.94 -4.78
N LEU A 38 -1.41 -7.49 -3.72
CA LEU A 38 -0.03 -7.04 -3.76
C LEU A 38 0.96 -8.21 -3.90
N LEU A 39 0.81 -9.26 -3.10
CA LEU A 39 1.80 -10.32 -2.96
C LEU A 39 1.51 -11.58 -3.80
N VAL A 40 0.23 -11.88 -4.06
CA VAL A 40 -0.17 -13.11 -4.78
C VAL A 40 -0.54 -12.80 -6.22
N PHE A 41 -1.50 -11.90 -6.42
CA PHE A 41 -2.09 -11.69 -7.74
C PHE A 41 -1.31 -10.71 -8.61
N ALA A 42 -0.30 -10.03 -8.05
CA ALA A 42 0.48 -9.00 -8.73
C ALA A 42 -0.42 -8.01 -9.50
N ASP A 43 -1.56 -7.62 -8.89
CA ASP A 43 -2.54 -6.75 -9.51
C ASP A 43 -1.87 -5.44 -9.96
N ALA A 44 -2.11 -5.05 -11.20
CA ALA A 44 -1.55 -3.81 -11.78
C ALA A 44 -1.98 -2.57 -10.99
N ALA A 45 -3.14 -2.60 -10.32
CA ALA A 45 -3.60 -1.52 -9.44
C ALA A 45 -2.67 -1.31 -8.22
N MET A 46 -1.84 -2.30 -7.88
CA MET A 46 -0.87 -2.23 -6.80
C MET A 46 0.50 -1.66 -7.22
N ALA A 47 0.73 -1.41 -8.52
CA ALA A 47 1.99 -0.84 -9.00
C ALA A 47 2.34 0.50 -8.31
N PRO A 48 1.41 1.47 -8.13
CA PRO A 48 1.71 2.70 -7.39
C PRO A 48 2.12 2.45 -5.93
N VAL A 49 1.49 1.47 -5.27
CA VAL A 49 1.83 1.11 -3.88
C VAL A 49 3.25 0.59 -3.80
N ARG A 50 3.64 -0.35 -4.69
CA ARG A 50 5.01 -0.88 -4.77
C ARG A 50 6.02 0.24 -4.98
N THR A 51 5.80 1.08 -5.98
CA THR A 51 6.68 2.22 -6.28
C THR A 51 6.90 3.12 -5.07
N LEU A 52 5.85 3.40 -4.29
CA LEU A 52 5.93 4.28 -3.13
C LEU A 52 6.59 3.59 -1.92
N LEU A 53 6.42 2.28 -1.75
CA LEU A 53 7.13 1.49 -0.74
C LEU A 53 8.63 1.43 -1.06
N ASP A 54 8.99 1.12 -2.31
CA ASP A 54 10.39 1.05 -2.78
C ASP A 54 11.09 2.41 -2.66
N ALA A 55 10.37 3.50 -2.94
CA ALA A 55 10.85 4.87 -2.77
C ALA A 55 10.84 5.35 -1.30
N GLN A 56 10.48 4.49 -0.35
CA GLN A 56 10.36 4.82 1.07
C GLN A 56 9.44 6.02 1.37
N ARG A 57 8.48 6.30 0.50
CA ARG A 57 7.46 7.34 0.70
C ARG A 57 6.25 6.85 1.49
N LEU A 58 6.05 5.54 1.48
CA LEU A 58 5.10 4.84 2.34
C LEU A 58 5.85 3.88 3.27
N CYS A 59 5.32 3.72 4.47
CA CYS A 59 5.78 2.74 5.43
C CYS A 59 4.61 1.81 5.75
N TRP A 60 4.67 0.57 5.29
CA TRP A 60 3.64 -0.41 5.57
C TRP A 60 3.71 -0.85 7.03
N VAL A 61 2.71 -0.52 7.82
CA VAL A 61 2.61 -0.88 9.24
C VAL A 61 1.61 -2.01 9.42
N ALA A 62 1.94 -2.95 10.31
CA ALA A 62 1.08 -4.07 10.63
C ALA A 62 1.25 -4.51 12.11
N THR A 63 0.27 -5.24 12.61
CA THR A 63 0.27 -5.84 13.93
C THR A 63 0.33 -7.36 13.85
N PRO A 64 0.80 -8.07 14.90
CA PRO A 64 0.81 -9.53 14.90
C PRO A 64 -0.55 -10.18 14.60
N PRO A 65 -1.70 -9.71 15.13
CA PRO A 65 -3.02 -10.24 14.76
C PRO A 65 -3.34 -10.16 13.25
N MET A 66 -2.88 -9.13 12.53
CA MET A 66 -3.08 -9.03 11.08
C MET A 66 -2.30 -10.10 10.32
N ARG A 67 -1.11 -10.42 10.79
CA ARG A 67 -0.32 -11.54 10.24
C ARG A 67 -1.03 -12.88 10.47
N ASP A 68 -1.58 -13.10 11.66
CA ASP A 68 -2.30 -14.33 11.98
C ASP A 68 -3.60 -14.46 11.16
N GLU A 69 -4.26 -13.35 10.87
CA GLU A 69 -5.39 -13.30 9.96
C GLU A 69 -4.96 -13.67 8.54
N LEU A 70 -3.89 -13.08 8.02
CA LEU A 70 -3.34 -13.43 6.71
C LEU A 70 -3.02 -14.92 6.63
N ALA A 71 -2.36 -15.48 7.66
CA ALA A 71 -2.04 -16.91 7.71
C ALA A 71 -3.31 -17.79 7.63
N ARG A 72 -4.38 -17.41 8.31
CA ARG A 72 -5.68 -18.11 8.21
C ARG A 72 -6.29 -18.03 6.81
N VAL A 73 -6.26 -16.84 6.20
CA VAL A 73 -6.81 -16.61 4.85
C VAL A 73 -6.03 -17.40 3.80
N LEU A 74 -4.70 -17.47 3.91
CA LEU A 74 -3.86 -18.27 3.01
C LEU A 74 -4.17 -19.77 3.06
N ALA A 75 -4.73 -20.28 4.16
CA ALA A 75 -5.18 -21.64 4.32
C ALA A 75 -6.61 -21.92 3.80
N TYR A 76 -7.35 -20.91 3.34
CA TYR A 76 -8.70 -21.11 2.86
C TYR A 76 -8.75 -21.95 1.59
N PRO A 77 -9.75 -22.88 1.45
CA PRO A 77 -9.88 -23.76 0.30
C PRO A 77 -9.90 -23.04 -1.06
N GLN A 78 -10.40 -21.82 -1.13
CA GLN A 78 -10.45 -21.00 -2.34
C GLN A 78 -9.12 -20.30 -2.63
N ILE A 79 -8.23 -20.15 -1.67
CA ILE A 79 -6.93 -19.48 -1.82
C ILE A 79 -5.83 -20.49 -2.17
N VAL A 80 -5.79 -21.63 -1.51
CA VAL A 80 -4.77 -22.68 -1.72
C VAL A 80 -4.53 -23.04 -3.20
N PRO A 81 -5.57 -23.30 -4.04
CA PRO A 81 -5.35 -23.60 -5.46
C PRO A 81 -4.75 -22.42 -6.24
N ARG A 82 -5.05 -21.17 -5.81
CA ARG A 82 -4.50 -19.97 -6.45
C ARG A 82 -3.02 -19.81 -6.14
N LEU A 83 -2.61 -20.06 -4.90
CA LEU A 83 -1.19 -20.08 -4.54
C LEU A 83 -0.42 -21.09 -5.37
N ALA A 84 -0.94 -22.33 -5.47
CA ALA A 84 -0.34 -23.37 -6.30
C ALA A 84 -0.22 -22.98 -7.78
N PHE A 85 -1.23 -22.29 -8.32
CA PHE A 85 -1.21 -21.78 -9.70
C PHE A 85 -0.08 -20.76 -9.94
N TYR A 86 0.21 -19.90 -8.96
CA TYR A 86 1.33 -18.94 -9.04
C TYR A 86 2.66 -19.53 -8.56
N GLY A 87 2.72 -20.79 -8.20
CA GLY A 87 3.94 -21.44 -7.67
C GLY A 87 4.40 -20.89 -6.32
N LEU A 88 3.47 -20.39 -5.52
CA LEU A 88 3.72 -19.78 -4.21
C LEU A 88 3.25 -20.69 -3.09
N THR A 89 3.95 -20.63 -1.96
CA THR A 89 3.53 -21.27 -0.71
C THR A 89 3.06 -20.21 0.31
N ALA A 90 2.22 -20.61 1.24
CA ALA A 90 1.79 -19.73 2.33
C ALA A 90 2.97 -19.26 3.19
N GLY A 91 3.98 -20.11 3.39
CA GLY A 91 5.20 -19.76 4.14
C GLY A 91 5.99 -18.65 3.47
N GLU A 92 6.32 -18.79 2.19
CA GLU A 92 7.04 -17.76 1.41
C GLU A 92 6.30 -16.42 1.41
N LEU A 93 4.96 -16.45 1.34
CA LEU A 93 4.17 -15.23 1.40
C LEU A 93 4.21 -14.57 2.76
N LEU A 94 4.13 -15.34 3.84
CA LEU A 94 4.26 -14.80 5.20
C LEU A 94 5.66 -14.23 5.44
N GLU A 95 6.71 -14.89 4.98
CA GLU A 95 8.08 -14.36 5.05
C GLU A 95 8.22 -13.06 4.26
N SER A 96 7.66 -13.01 3.04
CA SER A 96 7.65 -11.80 2.21
C SER A 96 6.87 -10.66 2.86
N TYR A 97 5.73 -10.95 3.47
CA TYR A 97 4.94 -10.00 4.24
C TYR A 97 5.74 -9.45 5.42
N GLU A 98 6.32 -10.35 6.24
CA GLU A 98 7.10 -9.99 7.43
C GLU A 98 8.32 -9.13 7.11
N ALA A 99 8.97 -9.38 5.96
CA ALA A 99 10.13 -8.60 5.51
C ALA A 99 9.78 -7.17 5.06
N GLN A 100 8.52 -6.91 4.69
CA GLN A 100 8.09 -5.62 4.14
C GLN A 100 7.38 -4.74 5.16
N VAL A 101 6.85 -5.32 6.24
CA VAL A 101 6.08 -4.56 7.24
C VAL A 101 6.96 -4.03 8.35
N ARG A 102 6.61 -2.85 8.83
CA ARG A 102 7.07 -2.37 10.12
C ARG A 102 6.08 -2.79 11.19
N TRP A 103 6.52 -3.62 12.11
CA TRP A 103 5.72 -4.08 13.24
C TRP A 103 5.41 -2.95 14.20
N VAL A 104 4.15 -2.86 14.60
CA VAL A 104 3.66 -1.90 15.58
C VAL A 104 2.71 -2.59 16.56
N ASP A 105 2.48 -1.97 17.71
CA ASP A 105 1.56 -2.47 18.70
C ASP A 105 0.10 -2.39 18.21
N VAL A 106 -0.74 -3.25 18.79
CA VAL A 106 -2.18 -3.21 18.51
C VAL A 106 -2.74 -1.87 18.98
N ALA A 107 -3.38 -1.17 18.05
CA ALA A 107 -3.95 0.13 18.35
C ALA A 107 -5.16 0.03 19.29
N PRO A 108 -5.37 1.02 20.16
CA PRO A 108 -6.56 1.09 21.01
C PRO A 108 -7.82 1.27 20.15
N ARG A 109 -8.91 0.65 20.58
CA ARG A 109 -10.19 0.76 19.88
C ARG A 109 -10.70 2.20 19.91
N ILE A 110 -11.05 2.71 18.72
CA ILE A 110 -11.65 4.04 18.59
C ILE A 110 -13.17 3.99 18.73
N SER A 111 -13.80 5.16 18.94
CA SER A 111 -15.26 5.27 19.06
C SER A 111 -16.00 5.12 17.73
N ALA A 112 -15.30 5.28 16.59
CA ALA A 112 -15.88 5.09 15.26
C ALA A 112 -15.93 3.60 14.92
N VAL A 113 -17.12 2.99 15.06
CA VAL A 113 -17.30 1.55 14.88
C VAL A 113 -17.63 1.21 13.44
N CYS A 114 -16.88 0.25 12.86
CA CYS A 114 -17.17 -0.38 11.58
C CYS A 114 -18.42 -1.27 11.70
N LYS A 115 -19.14 -1.45 10.59
CA LYS A 115 -20.25 -2.40 10.54
C LYS A 115 -19.77 -3.85 10.64
N ASP A 116 -18.61 -4.12 10.05
CA ASP A 116 -17.92 -5.38 10.19
C ASP A 116 -16.92 -5.28 11.35
N ALA A 117 -17.08 -6.16 12.33
CA ALA A 117 -16.23 -6.17 13.51
C ALA A 117 -14.82 -6.69 13.20
N ASP A 118 -14.69 -7.53 12.19
CA ASP A 118 -13.42 -8.12 11.78
C ASP A 118 -12.51 -7.07 11.12
N ASP A 119 -13.10 -6.06 10.44
CA ASP A 119 -12.35 -4.95 9.83
C ASP A 119 -11.92 -3.86 10.82
N GLN A 120 -12.43 -3.88 12.04
CA GLN A 120 -12.24 -2.78 12.98
C GLN A 120 -10.78 -2.54 13.34
N HIS A 121 -9.98 -3.58 13.46
CA HIS A 121 -8.57 -3.46 13.83
C HIS A 121 -7.73 -2.74 12.75
N PHE A 122 -8.07 -2.84 11.45
CA PHE A 122 -7.46 -2.05 10.39
C PHE A 122 -7.78 -0.56 10.54
N ILE A 123 -9.03 -0.26 10.91
CA ILE A 123 -9.50 1.11 11.14
C ILE A 123 -8.81 1.73 12.36
N ASP A 124 -8.77 1.00 13.47
CA ASP A 124 -8.12 1.45 14.70
C ASP A 124 -6.65 1.77 14.46
N LEU A 125 -5.95 0.88 13.74
CA LEU A 125 -4.55 1.07 13.39
C LEU A 125 -4.34 2.27 12.44
N ALA A 126 -5.21 2.42 11.43
CA ALA A 126 -5.12 3.52 10.50
C ALA A 126 -5.27 4.87 11.19
N VAL A 127 -6.18 4.99 12.15
CA VAL A 127 -6.38 6.22 12.93
C VAL A 127 -5.21 6.49 13.87
N ALA A 128 -4.72 5.48 14.59
CA ALA A 128 -3.59 5.62 15.51
C ALA A 128 -2.34 6.16 14.81
N HIS A 129 -2.10 5.74 13.57
CA HIS A 129 -0.93 6.14 12.77
C HIS A 129 -1.22 7.23 11.75
N ARG A 130 -2.43 7.81 11.71
CA ARG A 130 -2.88 8.75 10.67
C ARG A 130 -2.57 8.23 9.26
N ALA A 131 -2.78 6.94 9.07
CA ALA A 131 -2.35 6.19 7.91
C ALA A 131 -3.32 6.32 6.72
N ILE A 132 -2.82 5.87 5.57
CA ILE A 132 -3.67 5.47 4.44
C ILE A 132 -4.07 4.02 4.69
N LEU A 133 -5.38 3.73 4.68
CA LEU A 133 -5.93 2.39 4.73
C LEU A 133 -6.42 2.01 3.33
N LEU A 134 -5.84 0.99 2.73
CA LEU A 134 -6.35 0.42 1.48
C LEU A 134 -7.21 -0.81 1.80
N SER A 135 -8.43 -0.80 1.30
CA SER A 135 -9.40 -1.90 1.41
C SER A 135 -10.36 -1.90 0.23
N LYS A 136 -10.84 -3.08 -0.14
CA LYS A 136 -11.95 -3.26 -1.10
C LYS A 136 -13.27 -3.48 -0.39
N ASP A 137 -13.28 -3.62 0.93
CA ASP A 137 -14.49 -3.85 1.69
C ASP A 137 -15.35 -2.59 1.78
N LYS A 138 -16.64 -2.77 1.50
CA LYS A 138 -17.62 -1.67 1.55
C LYS A 138 -17.84 -1.14 2.97
N ALA A 139 -17.70 -1.99 3.99
CA ALA A 139 -17.85 -1.59 5.38
C ALA A 139 -16.76 -0.60 5.77
N VAL A 140 -15.50 -0.85 5.36
CA VAL A 140 -14.37 0.07 5.54
C VAL A 140 -14.57 1.34 4.73
N LEU A 141 -14.92 1.22 3.45
CA LEU A 141 -15.06 2.37 2.55
C LEU A 141 -16.21 3.31 2.94
N CYS A 142 -17.27 2.80 3.56
CA CYS A 142 -18.33 3.63 4.14
C CYS A 142 -17.83 4.54 5.28
N MET A 143 -16.69 4.22 5.89
CA MET A 143 -16.09 4.98 6.97
C MET A 143 -15.21 6.15 6.50
N GLN A 144 -14.93 6.29 5.21
CA GLN A 144 -13.98 7.27 4.63
C GLN A 144 -14.12 8.68 5.22
N LYS A 145 -15.33 9.23 5.26
CA LYS A 145 -15.57 10.59 5.77
C LYS A 145 -15.23 10.73 7.26
N ARG A 146 -15.53 9.70 8.05
CA ARG A 146 -15.23 9.68 9.48
C ARG A 146 -13.74 9.55 9.72
N LEU A 147 -13.06 8.67 8.95
CA LEU A 147 -11.62 8.46 9.04
C LEU A 147 -10.85 9.71 8.66
N LEU A 148 -11.32 10.46 7.66
CA LEU A 148 -10.68 11.73 7.26
C LEU A 148 -10.68 12.76 8.39
N VAL A 149 -11.78 12.88 9.14
CA VAL A 149 -11.85 13.76 10.32
C VAL A 149 -10.88 13.31 11.42
N LEU A 150 -10.62 12.00 11.53
CA LEU A 150 -9.68 11.42 12.50
C LEU A 150 -8.23 11.42 11.99
N GLY A 151 -7.97 11.99 10.81
CA GLY A 151 -6.63 12.11 10.23
C GLY A 151 -6.16 10.89 9.43
N ALA A 152 -7.00 9.86 9.28
CA ALA A 152 -6.73 8.70 8.42
C ALA A 152 -7.48 8.82 7.09
N GLN A 153 -7.03 8.10 6.07
CA GLN A 153 -7.66 8.07 4.74
C GLN A 153 -7.91 6.64 4.32
N ALA A 154 -9.13 6.31 3.91
CA ALA A 154 -9.44 5.00 3.35
C ALA A 154 -9.68 5.13 1.82
N ALA A 155 -9.18 4.18 1.04
CA ALA A 155 -9.31 4.14 -0.40
C ALA A 155 -9.22 2.70 -0.92
N THR A 156 -9.62 2.48 -2.18
CA THR A 156 -9.46 1.17 -2.85
C THR A 156 -8.10 1.01 -3.51
N ALA A 157 -7.46 2.10 -3.90
CA ALA A 157 -6.17 2.12 -4.58
C ALA A 157 -5.54 3.51 -4.49
N ILE A 158 -4.24 3.57 -4.72
CA ILE A 158 -3.50 4.81 -4.94
C ILE A 158 -3.38 5.00 -6.46
N VAL A 159 -3.62 6.23 -6.92
CA VAL A 159 -3.50 6.59 -8.33
C VAL A 159 -2.60 7.82 -8.45
N PHE A 160 -1.63 7.75 -9.34
CA PHE A 160 -0.87 8.94 -9.72
C PHE A 160 -1.66 9.72 -10.77
N GLU A 161 -1.83 11.04 -10.56
CA GLU A 161 -2.32 11.90 -11.62
C GLU A 161 -1.21 12.21 -12.61
N ALA A 162 -1.50 12.11 -13.90
CA ALA A 162 -0.52 12.32 -14.98
C ALA A 162 0.05 13.76 -15.03
N SER A 163 -0.54 14.71 -14.34
CA SER A 163 -0.20 16.12 -14.36
C SER A 163 0.83 16.57 -13.32
N GLY A 164 1.35 15.68 -12.48
CA GLY A 164 2.23 16.05 -11.37
C GLY A 164 3.64 15.44 -11.39
N TRP A 165 3.96 14.56 -12.33
CA TRP A 165 5.28 13.92 -12.36
C TRP A 165 6.07 14.36 -13.61
N THR A 166 6.66 15.55 -13.56
CA THR A 166 7.70 15.94 -14.51
C THR A 166 8.97 15.15 -14.18
N GLY A 167 9.18 14.13 -14.97
CA GLY A 167 10.27 13.23 -15.13
C GLY A 167 11.58 13.44 -14.39
N ILE A 168 12.06 12.35 -13.81
CA ILE A 168 13.49 12.08 -13.80
C ILE A 168 13.83 11.55 -15.19
N SER A 169 14.21 12.45 -16.09
CA SER A 169 14.84 12.10 -17.35
C SER A 169 16.24 11.57 -17.04
N HIS A 170 16.42 10.27 -17.11
CA HIS A 170 17.75 9.69 -17.25
C HIS A 170 18.29 10.08 -18.63
N ARG A 171 18.99 11.21 -18.71
CA ARG A 171 19.91 11.44 -19.80
C ARG A 171 21.08 10.48 -19.59
N GLY A 172 21.12 9.44 -20.41
CA GLY A 172 22.30 8.63 -20.59
C GLY A 172 23.46 9.50 -21.09
N PRO A 173 24.72 9.07 -20.88
CA PRO A 173 25.89 9.83 -21.28
C PRO A 173 25.88 10.02 -22.79
N VAL A 174 25.97 11.28 -23.22
CA VAL A 174 26.21 11.65 -24.62
C VAL A 174 27.63 11.23 -24.96
N ALA A 175 27.75 10.25 -25.82
CA ALA A 175 29.03 9.91 -26.41
C ALA A 175 29.50 11.10 -27.29
N THR A 176 30.52 11.80 -26.84
CA THR A 176 31.24 12.76 -27.64
C THR A 176 32.11 12.01 -28.67
N THR A 177 31.63 12.03 -29.89
CA THR A 177 32.46 11.66 -31.04
C THR A 177 33.44 12.80 -31.24
N SER A 178 34.70 12.56 -30.87
CA SER A 178 35.79 13.43 -31.24
C SER A 178 36.18 13.16 -32.68
N ASP A 179 36.06 14.15 -33.51
CA ASP A 179 36.63 14.20 -34.85
C ASP A 179 38.15 13.95 -34.81
N MET A 180 38.55 12.95 -35.57
CA MET A 180 39.93 12.85 -36.02
C MET A 180 39.98 13.25 -37.47
N GLN A 181 40.40 14.49 -37.70
CA GLN A 181 40.74 14.97 -39.01
C GLN A 181 42.24 15.31 -39.04
N ALA A 182 42.87 14.79 -40.07
CA ALA A 182 44.02 15.28 -40.80
C ALA A 182 45.46 14.94 -40.32
N ALA A 183 46.15 14.27 -41.06
CA ALA A 183 47.19 14.61 -42.03
C ALA A 183 47.94 13.34 -42.42
#